data_82ba756b56ad3842ecad40f7bf1579cb
#
_entry.id   82ba756b56ad3842ecad40f7bf1579cb
#
_cell.length_a   1.000
_cell.length_b   1.000
_cell.length_c   1.000
_cell.angle_alpha   90.00
_cell.angle_beta   90.00
_cell.angle_gamma   90.00
#
_symmetry.space_group_name_H-M   'P 1'
#
loop_
_entity.id
_entity.type
_entity.pdbx_description
1 polymer ?
#
loop_
_entity_poly.entity_id
_entity_poly.type
_entity_poly.pdbx_seq_one_letter_code
_entity_poly.pdbx_strand_id
1 'polypeptide(L)'
;RRRQAMRSHWATPVLVDGFLYGCSGRNAPDSDLRCISWKTGEVQWVDARRTRSSVARLGDCLVLLEERGLMQILQVNSKQFKVVAEWDLSQDEGKRLGIKYPCWAAPAIVGDRILVRGTDKILCLEFAVKTAQP
;
A
#
# COMPACT_ATOMS: atom_id res chain seq x y z
N ARG A 1 7.74 -24.53 -15.92
CA ARG A 1 6.76 -23.76 -15.08
C ARG A 1 6.94 -22.28 -15.45
N ARG A 2 5.90 -21.63 -15.97
CA ARG A 2 5.90 -20.16 -16.13
C ARG A 2 6.02 -19.56 -14.74
N ARG A 3 7.08 -18.79 -14.48
CA ARG A 3 7.20 -18.02 -13.25
C ARG A 3 6.12 -16.93 -13.28
N GLN A 4 5.18 -17.00 -12.37
CA GLN A 4 4.18 -15.94 -12.24
C GLN A 4 4.87 -14.72 -11.61
N ALA A 5 4.91 -13.61 -12.34
CA ALA A 5 5.53 -12.39 -11.86
C ALA A 5 4.76 -11.79 -10.68
N MET A 6 3.42 -11.91 -10.68
CA MET A 6 2.55 -11.47 -9.60
C MET A 6 1.37 -12.44 -9.43
N ARG A 7 1.03 -12.76 -8.20
CA ARG A 7 -0.13 -13.58 -7.82
C ARG A 7 -1.06 -12.72 -6.97
N SER A 8 -1.75 -11.80 -7.60
CA SER A 8 -2.72 -10.96 -6.90
C SER A 8 -3.87 -11.84 -6.39
N HIS A 9 -4.15 -11.78 -5.08
CA HIS A 9 -5.20 -12.56 -4.45
C HIS A 9 -6.54 -11.82 -4.50
N TRP A 10 -6.59 -10.62 -3.93
CA TRP A 10 -7.80 -9.79 -3.89
C TRP A 10 -7.50 -8.29 -4.14
N ALA A 11 -6.26 -7.86 -3.93
CA ALA A 11 -5.86 -6.47 -4.13
C ALA A 11 -5.48 -6.22 -5.60
N THR A 12 -5.98 -5.13 -6.16
CA THR A 12 -5.67 -4.70 -7.52
C THR A 12 -4.33 -3.96 -7.54
N PRO A 13 -3.37 -4.35 -8.40
CA PRO A 13 -2.14 -3.59 -8.59
C PRO A 13 -2.39 -2.21 -9.21
N VAL A 14 -1.50 -1.27 -8.94
CA VAL A 14 -1.53 0.08 -9.50
C VAL A 14 -0.46 0.22 -10.57
N LEU A 15 -0.86 0.69 -11.76
CA LEU A 15 0.07 0.98 -12.86
C LEU A 15 0.51 2.44 -12.79
N VAL A 16 1.82 2.67 -12.69
CA VAL A 16 2.43 4.01 -12.74
C VAL A 16 3.69 3.94 -13.61
N ASP A 17 3.78 4.82 -14.60
CA ASP A 17 4.95 5.00 -15.47
C ASP A 17 5.50 3.70 -16.07
N GLY A 18 4.60 2.79 -16.47
CA GLY A 18 4.95 1.51 -17.07
C GLY A 18 5.36 0.42 -16.07
N PHE A 19 5.14 0.63 -14.78
CA PHE A 19 5.40 -0.35 -13.72
C PHE A 19 4.15 -0.63 -12.91
N LEU A 20 3.92 -1.91 -12.60
CA LEU A 20 2.87 -2.38 -11.70
C LEU A 20 3.42 -2.49 -10.28
N TYR A 21 2.71 -1.90 -9.35
CA TYR A 21 2.97 -2.00 -7.91
C TYR A 21 1.81 -2.72 -7.24
N GLY A 22 2.08 -3.79 -6.52
CA GLY A 22 1.00 -4.55 -5.91
C GLY A 22 1.46 -5.72 -5.05
N CYS A 23 0.56 -6.23 -4.25
CA CYS A 23 0.80 -7.41 -3.44
C CYS A 23 0.72 -8.68 -4.27
N SER A 24 1.61 -9.60 -3.97
CA SER A 24 1.69 -10.94 -4.53
C SER A 24 1.68 -11.96 -3.41
N GLY A 25 1.00 -13.07 -3.61
CA GLY A 25 0.85 -14.12 -2.62
C GLY A 25 -0.44 -14.02 -1.83
N ARG A 26 -0.68 -14.99 -0.96
CA ARG A 26 -1.95 -15.13 -0.23
C ARG A 26 -1.84 -14.77 1.25
N ASN A 27 -0.84 -15.31 1.92
CA ASN A 27 -0.63 -15.14 3.36
C ASN A 27 0.87 -15.07 3.65
N ALA A 28 1.26 -14.47 4.76
CA ALA A 28 2.62 -14.60 5.26
C ALA A 28 2.96 -16.10 5.54
N PRO A 29 4.15 -16.57 5.22
CA PRO A 29 5.31 -15.82 4.70
C PRO A 29 5.36 -15.67 3.18
N ASP A 30 4.33 -16.10 2.45
CA ASP A 30 4.28 -16.16 0.97
C ASP A 30 3.83 -14.82 0.33
N SER A 31 3.35 -13.86 1.12
CA SER A 31 2.95 -12.55 0.61
C SER A 31 4.09 -11.54 0.64
N ASP A 32 4.16 -10.74 -0.41
CA ASP A 32 5.13 -9.68 -0.59
C ASP A 32 4.51 -8.50 -1.37
N LEU A 33 5.20 -7.37 -1.39
CA LEU A 33 4.92 -6.24 -2.28
C LEU A 33 5.94 -6.25 -3.41
N ARG A 34 5.51 -6.03 -4.65
CA ARG A 34 6.37 -6.06 -5.84
C ARG A 34 6.19 -4.85 -6.71
N CYS A 35 7.28 -4.50 -7.37
CA CYS A 35 7.28 -3.67 -8.57
C CYS A 35 7.64 -4.55 -9.77
N ILE A 36 6.85 -4.48 -10.83
CA ILE A 36 7.01 -5.30 -12.04
C ILE A 36 6.93 -4.40 -13.26
N SER A 37 7.85 -4.58 -14.21
CA SER A 37 7.74 -3.94 -15.51
C SER A 37 6.47 -4.45 -16.23
N TRP A 38 5.56 -3.55 -16.58
CA TRP A 38 4.35 -3.91 -17.34
C TRP A 38 4.70 -4.49 -18.71
N LYS A 39 5.72 -3.96 -19.36
CA LYS A 39 6.11 -4.36 -20.73
C LYS A 39 6.74 -5.74 -20.77
N THR A 40 7.61 -6.06 -19.80
CA THR A 40 8.43 -7.30 -19.85
C THR A 40 7.97 -8.37 -18.86
N GLY A 41 7.20 -8.00 -17.83
CA GLY A 41 6.85 -8.87 -16.71
C GLY A 41 8.01 -9.13 -15.74
N GLU A 42 9.14 -8.41 -15.89
CA GLU A 42 10.28 -8.56 -15.01
C GLU A 42 10.03 -7.91 -13.67
N VAL A 43 10.34 -8.64 -12.59
CA VAL A 43 10.28 -8.14 -11.23
C VAL A 43 11.48 -7.22 -11.00
N GLN A 44 11.19 -5.96 -10.67
CA GLN A 44 12.20 -4.93 -10.42
C GLN A 44 12.71 -5.00 -8.99
N TRP A 45 11.80 -5.13 -8.04
CA TRP A 45 12.09 -5.34 -6.63
C TRP A 45 10.95 -6.08 -5.92
N VAL A 46 11.28 -6.65 -4.77
CA VAL A 46 10.37 -7.35 -3.87
C VAL A 46 10.65 -6.89 -2.45
N ASP A 47 9.60 -6.47 -1.75
CA ASP A 47 9.62 -6.30 -0.30
C ASP A 47 8.90 -7.50 0.33
N ALA A 48 9.68 -8.43 0.85
CA ALA A 48 9.23 -9.76 1.28
C ALA A 48 8.65 -9.78 2.70
N ARG A 49 7.93 -10.87 3.01
CA ARG A 49 7.40 -11.18 4.35
C ARG A 49 6.39 -10.17 4.86
N ARG A 50 5.52 -9.71 3.99
CA ARG A 50 4.41 -8.83 4.37
C ARG A 50 3.15 -9.60 4.71
N THR A 51 2.28 -8.96 5.47
CA THR A 51 0.87 -9.35 5.52
C THR A 51 0.18 -8.91 4.22
N ARG A 52 -1.03 -9.39 3.99
CA ARG A 52 -1.83 -8.95 2.84
C ARG A 52 -2.01 -7.43 2.88
N SER A 53 -1.85 -6.81 1.74
CA SER A 53 -1.92 -5.35 1.64
C SER A 53 -2.63 -4.94 0.36
N SER A 54 -3.20 -3.76 0.37
CA SER A 54 -3.76 -3.10 -0.81
C SER A 54 -3.04 -1.79 -1.06
N VAL A 55 -3.03 -1.37 -2.32
CA VAL A 55 -2.29 -0.19 -2.79
C VAL A 55 -3.25 0.75 -3.51
N ALA A 56 -3.11 2.06 -3.27
CA ALA A 56 -3.77 3.12 -4.02
C ALA A 56 -2.76 4.17 -4.44
N ARG A 57 -3.03 4.88 -5.53
CA ARG A 57 -2.15 5.98 -5.99
C ARG A 57 -2.54 7.29 -5.33
N LEU A 58 -1.55 8.05 -4.87
CA LEU A 58 -1.67 9.41 -4.33
C LEU A 58 -0.60 10.30 -4.99
N GLY A 59 -0.96 10.97 -6.09
CA GLY A 59 0.00 11.75 -6.87
C GLY A 59 1.22 10.92 -7.30
N ASP A 60 2.40 11.33 -6.87
CA ASP A 60 3.69 10.64 -7.12
C ASP A 60 4.05 9.63 -6.02
N CYS A 61 3.09 9.31 -5.16
CA CYS A 61 3.23 8.35 -4.09
C CYS A 61 2.20 7.22 -4.24
N LEU A 62 2.42 6.14 -3.48
CA LEU A 62 1.48 5.06 -3.27
C LEU A 62 1.11 5.00 -1.79
N VAL A 63 -0.16 4.82 -1.51
CA VAL A 63 -0.66 4.51 -0.17
C VAL A 63 -0.81 3.01 -0.08
N LEU A 64 -0.08 2.37 0.82
CA LEU A 64 -0.17 0.96 1.15
C LEU A 64 -0.91 0.80 2.47
N LEU A 65 -1.91 -0.07 2.50
CA LEU A 65 -2.60 -0.45 3.75
C LEU A 65 -2.48 -1.96 3.93
N GLU A 66 -1.83 -2.36 5.01
CA GLU A 66 -1.76 -3.76 5.43
C GLU A 66 -3.03 -4.17 6.19
N GLU A 67 -3.38 -5.44 6.09
CA GLU A 67 -4.59 -6.00 6.70
C GLU A 67 -4.68 -5.82 8.22
N ARG A 68 -3.54 -5.60 8.89
CA ARG A 68 -3.45 -5.35 10.33
C ARG A 68 -3.49 -3.87 10.72
N GLY A 69 -3.58 -2.96 9.73
CA GLY A 69 -3.71 -1.53 9.97
C GLY A 69 -2.44 -0.73 9.85
N LEU A 70 -1.31 -1.34 9.49
CA LEU A 70 -0.12 -0.57 9.12
C LEU A 70 -0.36 0.14 7.80
N MET A 71 -0.26 1.46 7.79
CA MET A 71 -0.35 2.30 6.59
C MET A 71 1.02 2.90 6.28
N GLN A 72 1.44 2.78 5.04
CA GLN A 72 2.70 3.35 4.54
C GLN A 72 2.44 4.23 3.33
N ILE A 73 3.18 5.33 3.23
CA ILE A 73 3.30 6.11 2.01
C ILE A 73 4.64 5.74 1.37
N LEU A 74 4.57 5.28 0.13
CA LEU A 74 5.74 4.87 -0.63
C LEU A 74 6.00 5.88 -1.75
N GLN A 75 7.23 6.24 -1.96
CA GLN A 75 7.62 6.95 -3.18
C GLN A 75 7.49 6.01 -4.38
N VAL A 76 6.84 6.45 -5.46
CA VAL A 76 6.87 5.72 -6.73
C VAL A 76 8.31 5.61 -7.20
N ASN A 77 8.84 4.40 -7.25
CA ASN A 77 10.22 4.13 -7.63
C ASN A 77 10.35 2.69 -8.16
N SER A 78 10.72 2.56 -9.42
CA SER A 78 10.92 1.24 -10.03
C SER A 78 12.24 0.56 -9.66
N LYS A 79 13.20 1.31 -9.08
CA LYS A 79 14.53 0.79 -8.75
C LYS A 79 14.63 0.24 -7.33
N GLN A 80 13.81 0.77 -6.42
CA GLN A 80 13.86 0.36 -5.00
C GLN A 80 12.54 0.60 -4.27
N PHE A 81 12.27 -0.23 -3.28
CA PHE A 81 11.24 0.01 -2.29
C PHE A 81 11.66 1.16 -1.36
N LYS A 82 10.83 2.20 -1.26
CA LYS A 82 11.13 3.37 -0.42
C LYS A 82 9.91 3.89 0.31
N VAL A 83 9.89 3.71 1.63
CA VAL A 83 8.89 4.29 2.53
C VAL A 83 9.26 5.73 2.83
N VAL A 84 8.31 6.66 2.72
CA VAL A 84 8.48 8.07 3.07
C VAL A 84 7.74 8.46 4.34
N ALA A 85 6.69 7.72 4.69
CA ALA A 85 5.95 7.90 5.94
C ALA A 85 5.23 6.60 6.33
N GLU A 86 4.99 6.41 7.63
CA GLU A 86 4.37 5.21 8.16
C GLU A 86 3.55 5.51 9.41
N TRP A 87 2.39 4.85 9.56
CA TRP A 87 1.53 4.91 10.74
C TRP A 87 0.92 3.55 11.02
N ASP A 88 0.95 3.12 12.27
CA ASP A 88 0.18 1.97 12.73
C ASP A 88 -1.20 2.44 13.20
N LEU A 89 -2.18 2.31 12.30
CA LEU A 89 -3.57 2.72 12.56
C LEU A 89 -4.30 1.75 13.50
N SER A 90 -3.71 0.60 13.83
CA SER A 90 -4.29 -0.34 14.80
C SER A 90 -4.05 0.09 16.24
N GLN A 91 -3.04 0.94 16.48
CA GLN A 91 -2.70 1.43 17.80
C GLN A 91 -3.63 2.57 18.19
N ASP A 92 -4.33 2.40 19.30
CA ASP A 92 -5.13 3.45 19.91
C ASP A 92 -4.32 4.11 21.03
N GLU A 93 -3.53 5.11 20.71
CA GLU A 93 -2.80 5.93 21.69
C GLU A 93 -3.77 6.82 22.51
N GLY A 94 -4.94 6.32 22.88
CA GLY A 94 -5.99 7.04 23.61
C GLY A 94 -6.78 8.04 22.75
N LYS A 95 -6.63 8.01 21.41
CA LYS A 95 -7.22 9.02 20.50
C LYS A 95 -8.34 8.52 19.60
N ARG A 96 -8.96 7.39 19.86
CA ARG A 96 -10.08 6.82 19.07
C ARG A 96 -9.74 6.47 17.60
N LEU A 97 -8.47 6.40 17.23
CA LEU A 97 -8.04 6.16 15.85
C LEU A 97 -7.85 4.68 15.51
N GLY A 98 -7.77 3.80 16.52
CA GLY A 98 -7.51 2.38 16.29
C GLY A 98 -8.57 1.73 15.40
N ILE A 99 -8.17 1.25 14.23
CA ILE A 99 -9.00 0.42 13.35
C ILE A 99 -8.76 -1.06 13.62
N LYS A 100 -9.81 -1.87 13.49
CA LYS A 100 -9.72 -3.30 13.77
C LYS A 100 -9.50 -4.13 12.50
N TYR A 101 -8.69 -5.16 12.67
CA TYR A 101 -8.49 -6.22 11.68
C TYR A 101 -9.83 -6.88 11.26
N PRO A 102 -9.98 -7.28 10.00
CA PRO A 102 -9.07 -7.00 8.87
C PRO A 102 -9.33 -5.67 8.16
N CYS A 103 -8.24 -5.04 7.70
CA CYS A 103 -8.28 -3.83 6.86
C CYS A 103 -8.10 -4.25 5.38
N TRP A 104 -9.08 -4.90 4.79
CA TRP A 104 -8.95 -5.47 3.44
C TRP A 104 -9.39 -4.53 2.32
N ALA A 105 -10.16 -3.49 2.63
CA ALA A 105 -10.55 -2.51 1.62
C ALA A 105 -9.33 -1.68 1.21
N ALA A 106 -9.15 -1.48 -0.10
CA ALA A 106 -8.14 -0.56 -0.58
C ALA A 106 -8.40 0.86 -0.06
N PRO A 107 -7.35 1.63 0.26
CA PRO A 107 -7.50 3.04 0.58
C PRO A 107 -8.19 3.79 -0.56
N ALA A 108 -9.14 4.67 -0.24
CA ALA A 108 -9.75 5.56 -1.21
C ALA A 108 -9.16 6.96 -1.08
N ILE A 109 -8.77 7.55 -2.20
CA ILE A 109 -8.17 8.87 -2.26
C ILE A 109 -9.21 9.85 -2.79
N VAL A 110 -9.51 10.90 -2.01
CA VAL A 110 -10.49 11.94 -2.36
C VAL A 110 -9.86 13.31 -2.07
N GLY A 111 -9.35 13.96 -3.11
CA GLY A 111 -8.61 15.22 -2.96
C GLY A 111 -7.36 15.02 -2.09
N ASP A 112 -7.29 15.73 -0.97
CA ASP A 112 -6.23 15.69 0.04
C ASP A 112 -6.51 14.67 1.17
N ARG A 113 -7.53 13.80 1.00
CA ARG A 113 -7.97 12.87 2.04
C ARG A 113 -7.74 11.43 1.63
N ILE A 114 -7.34 10.63 2.62
CA ILE A 114 -7.20 9.19 2.53
C ILE A 114 -8.26 8.55 3.41
N LEU A 115 -9.16 7.78 2.83
CA LEU A 115 -10.14 7.00 3.56
C LEU A 115 -9.63 5.57 3.70
N VAL A 116 -9.54 5.09 4.93
CA VAL A 116 -9.14 3.71 5.24
C VAL A 116 -10.22 3.03 6.09
N ARG A 117 -10.43 1.75 5.86
CA ARG A 117 -11.48 0.98 6.53
C ARG A 117 -10.92 -0.22 7.28
N GLY A 118 -11.26 -0.30 8.57
CA GLY A 118 -11.22 -1.55 9.36
C GLY A 118 -12.59 -2.24 9.39
N THR A 119 -12.75 -3.23 10.25
CA THR A 119 -14.06 -3.91 10.44
C THR A 119 -15.04 -3.06 11.25
N ASP A 120 -14.57 -2.16 12.07
CA ASP A 120 -15.37 -1.40 13.05
C ASP A 120 -15.64 0.04 12.62
N LYS A 121 -14.79 0.64 11.77
CA LYS A 121 -14.93 2.05 11.38
C LYS A 121 -14.18 2.38 10.09
N ILE A 122 -14.46 3.59 9.61
CA ILE A 122 -13.70 4.26 8.55
C ILE A 122 -12.97 5.45 9.17
N LEU A 123 -11.69 5.59 8.89
CA LEU A 123 -10.91 6.78 9.19
C LEU A 123 -10.80 7.65 7.95
N CYS A 124 -10.94 8.96 8.15
CA CYS A 124 -10.63 9.98 7.15
C CYS A 124 -9.39 10.73 7.62
N LEU A 125 -8.30 10.56 6.90
CA LEU A 125 -7.00 11.16 7.19
C LEU A 125 -6.74 12.29 6.22
N GLU A 126 -6.35 13.46 6.70
CA GLU A 126 -5.87 14.55 5.84
C GLU A 126 -4.39 14.37 5.55
N PHE A 127 -4.05 14.50 4.29
CA PHE A 127 -2.67 14.46 3.82
C PHE A 127 -2.21 15.89 3.52
N ALA A 128 -1.53 16.51 4.48
CA ALA A 128 -0.92 17.81 4.27
C ALA A 128 0.46 17.64 3.60
N VAL A 129 0.57 17.99 2.33
CA VAL A 129 1.88 18.21 1.71
C VAL A 129 2.44 19.51 2.31
N LYS A 130 3.41 19.39 3.22
CA LYS A 130 4.20 20.58 3.58
C LYS A 130 4.97 21.00 2.33
N THR A 131 4.46 21.96 1.59
CA THR A 131 5.27 22.70 0.63
C THR A 131 6.41 23.31 1.42
N ALA A 132 7.64 22.92 1.10
CA ALA A 132 8.80 23.64 1.62
C ALA A 132 8.61 25.11 1.25
N GLN A 133 8.43 25.96 2.26
CA GLN A 133 8.47 27.42 2.04
C GLN A 133 9.86 27.75 1.49
N PRO A 134 9.90 28.63 0.48
CA PRO A 134 11.17 29.06 -0.11
C PRO A 134 12.05 29.80 0.89
#